data_4cbaed2ecc20101cd7f1f2cb0d853389
#
_entry.id   4cbaed2ecc20101cd7f1f2cb0d853389
#
_cell.length_a   1.000
_cell.length_b   1.000
_cell.length_c   1.000
_cell.angle_alpha   90.00
_cell.angle_beta   90.00
_cell.angle_gamma   90.00
#
_symmetry.space_group_name_H-M   'P 1'
#
loop_
_entity.id
_entity.type
_entity.pdbx_description
1 polymer ?
#
loop_
_entity_poly.entity_id
_entity_poly.type
_entity_poly.pdbx_seq_one_letter_code
_entity_poly.pdbx_strand_id
1 'polypeptide(L)'
;MIAWKQKQYEQPADPSAHRTEALVVHRQDHTPEAENLVLFVHGLGGSRYGTWKLFPQFVFEDFPDADVGLYQFTSALGRWRIWESVDLDAEARAFAGMLRDRLKQYKQITLIGHSMGGLLCKSAIHYLVTEGDSVAIERISGLILMATPQLGSRWITPLIGRFLPDGRALRVHGQLMTEVQTTFANKIAVDEGVHTRRKITIPTWAVLGVNDYWVDPLSARIGLTSARVLSVRGMHTSIVKPKTKESDVYPFVRDAITKSFHRFEYDVFVAAPMAAFGSDREYQANRADVLRLLEALQASGFKALFYAGEKFDSIKSFDLHALALVDDIAALRQSRYFLLYYPQKIASSVIFEAGWALIMGKPAVYIVRDDKDLPFLMKDASQAFDTRQVRIVECGTIDIAVEQLRTHGVKLFRDQARTQIIPT
;
A
#
# COMPACT_ATOMS: atom_id res chain seq x y z
N MET A 1 -26.67 0.42 17.21
CA MET A 1 -25.55 0.01 18.09
C MET A 1 -24.74 -1.00 17.29
N ILE A 2 -23.48 -0.70 17.02
CA ILE A 2 -22.65 -1.41 16.02
C ILE A 2 -22.29 -2.80 16.56
N ALA A 3 -22.28 -3.81 15.69
CA ALA A 3 -21.98 -5.22 15.98
C ALA A 3 -20.69 -5.43 16.82
N TRP A 4 -19.73 -4.48 16.73
CA TRP A 4 -18.55 -4.47 17.57
C TRP A 4 -18.86 -4.58 19.07
N LYS A 5 -19.81 -3.82 19.60
CA LYS A 5 -20.17 -3.86 21.03
C LYS A 5 -20.73 -5.21 21.47
N GLN A 6 -21.34 -5.96 20.56
CA GLN A 6 -21.91 -7.27 20.86
C GLN A 6 -20.90 -8.41 20.74
N LYS A 7 -19.96 -8.34 19.79
CA LYS A 7 -19.00 -9.44 19.50
C LYS A 7 -17.63 -9.27 20.16
N GLN A 8 -17.22 -8.05 20.51
CA GLN A 8 -15.85 -7.73 20.90
C GLN A 8 -15.54 -7.98 22.37
N TYR A 9 -16.52 -7.78 23.24
CA TYR A 9 -16.34 -7.83 24.69
C TYR A 9 -16.91 -9.06 25.34
N GLU A 10 -17.47 -9.97 24.59
CA GLU A 10 -17.53 -11.35 25.04
C GLU A 10 -16.10 -11.89 25.00
N GLN A 11 -15.34 -11.58 26.06
CA GLN A 11 -14.17 -12.40 26.36
C GLN A 11 -14.70 -13.83 26.41
N PRO A 12 -14.14 -14.74 25.58
CA PRO A 12 -14.51 -16.15 25.71
C PRO A 12 -14.32 -16.53 27.15
N ALA A 13 -15.28 -17.24 27.71
CA ALA A 13 -15.26 -17.69 29.10
C ALA A 13 -14.00 -18.47 29.44
N ASP A 14 -13.28 -18.96 28.42
CA ASP A 14 -11.94 -19.52 28.51
C ASP A 14 -10.96 -18.71 27.64
N PRO A 15 -10.12 -17.84 28.24
CA PRO A 15 -9.05 -17.12 27.53
C PRO A 15 -8.03 -18.05 26.88
N SER A 16 -8.01 -19.36 27.20
CA SER A 16 -7.09 -20.34 26.63
C SER A 16 -7.56 -20.87 25.27
N ALA A 17 -8.87 -20.87 24.98
CA ALA A 17 -9.45 -21.41 23.76
C ALA A 17 -8.99 -20.66 22.48
N HIS A 18 -8.66 -19.37 22.57
CA HIS A 18 -8.18 -18.55 21.45
C HIS A 18 -6.66 -18.29 21.44
N ARG A 19 -5.89 -18.97 22.29
CA ARG A 19 -4.42 -18.81 22.31
C ARG A 19 -3.70 -19.35 21.07
N THR A 20 -4.36 -20.17 20.27
CA THR A 20 -3.78 -20.80 19.08
C THR A 20 -3.95 -19.98 17.79
N GLU A 21 -4.87 -19.03 17.77
CA GLU A 21 -5.06 -18.19 16.58
C GLU A 21 -4.19 -16.94 16.62
N ALA A 22 -3.27 -16.80 15.67
CA ALA A 22 -2.43 -15.61 15.56
C ALA A 22 -3.19 -14.35 15.18
N LEU A 23 -4.37 -14.46 14.55
CA LEU A 23 -5.15 -13.35 14.01
C LEU A 23 -6.63 -13.50 14.36
N VAL A 24 -7.23 -12.42 14.86
CA VAL A 24 -8.68 -12.25 14.97
C VAL A 24 -9.08 -11.07 14.10
N VAL A 25 -10.12 -11.24 13.27
CA VAL A 25 -10.66 -10.18 12.44
C VAL A 25 -12.09 -9.91 12.85
N HIS A 26 -12.36 -8.66 13.22
CA HIS A 26 -13.70 -8.13 13.45
C HIS A 26 -14.23 -7.61 12.13
N ARG A 27 -15.24 -8.30 11.60
CA ARG A 27 -15.83 -7.99 10.31
C ARG A 27 -17.03 -7.07 10.46
N GLN A 28 -17.17 -6.17 9.51
CA GLN A 28 -18.39 -5.39 9.33
C GLN A 28 -19.49 -6.30 8.79
N ASP A 29 -20.73 -6.08 9.24
CA ASP A 29 -21.90 -6.83 8.72
C ASP A 29 -22.37 -6.21 7.39
N HIS A 30 -21.53 -6.30 6.36
CA HIS A 30 -21.83 -5.76 5.04
C HIS A 30 -21.75 -6.83 3.95
N THR A 31 -22.61 -6.72 2.96
CA THR A 31 -22.47 -7.34 1.67
C THR A 31 -22.35 -6.20 0.61
N PRO A 32 -21.27 -6.12 -0.18
CA PRO A 32 -20.15 -7.08 -0.29
C PRO A 32 -19.18 -7.03 0.90
N GLU A 33 -18.36 -8.08 1.05
CA GLU A 33 -17.29 -8.15 2.07
C GLU A 33 -16.35 -6.94 1.98
N ALA A 34 -15.86 -6.49 3.14
CA ALA A 34 -14.94 -5.35 3.20
C ALA A 34 -13.65 -5.62 2.39
N GLU A 35 -13.29 -4.66 1.55
CA GLU A 35 -12.07 -4.73 0.74
C GLU A 35 -10.85 -4.13 1.47
N ASN A 36 -11.08 -3.44 2.59
CA ASN A 36 -10.06 -2.77 3.39
C ASN A 36 -9.89 -3.44 4.76
N LEU A 37 -8.65 -3.44 5.26
CA LEU A 37 -8.32 -3.97 6.59
C LEU A 37 -7.41 -3.00 7.35
N VAL A 38 -7.74 -2.69 8.59
CA VAL A 38 -6.82 -2.08 9.54
C VAL A 38 -6.31 -3.16 10.49
N LEU A 39 -5.01 -3.43 10.48
CA LEU A 39 -4.39 -4.52 11.22
C LEU A 39 -3.50 -4.00 12.35
N PHE A 40 -3.88 -4.27 13.58
CA PHE A 40 -3.14 -3.91 14.79
C PHE A 40 -2.17 -5.00 15.21
N VAL A 41 -0.90 -4.62 15.48
CA VAL A 41 0.18 -5.51 15.89
C VAL A 41 0.79 -4.99 17.19
N HIS A 42 0.56 -5.69 18.30
CA HIS A 42 1.00 -5.27 19.63
C HIS A 42 2.51 -5.36 19.84
N GLY A 43 3.02 -4.71 20.89
CA GLY A 43 4.43 -4.79 21.28
C GLY A 43 4.75 -5.96 22.21
N LEU A 44 6.01 -6.04 22.63
CA LEU A 44 6.49 -7.05 23.58
C LEU A 44 5.69 -7.01 24.90
N GLY A 45 5.27 -8.17 25.37
CA GLY A 45 4.44 -8.29 26.60
C GLY A 45 3.01 -7.78 26.44
N GLY A 46 2.62 -7.34 25.24
CA GLY A 46 1.27 -6.91 24.91
C GLY A 46 0.30 -8.06 24.63
N SER A 47 -0.93 -7.70 24.37
CA SER A 47 -1.98 -8.63 23.92
C SER A 47 -2.95 -7.91 22.99
N ARG A 48 -3.73 -8.69 22.22
CA ARG A 48 -4.71 -8.20 21.25
C ARG A 48 -5.57 -7.03 21.76
N TYR A 49 -6.17 -7.18 22.93
CA TYR A 49 -7.08 -6.18 23.49
C TYR A 49 -6.43 -5.32 24.57
N GLY A 50 -5.56 -5.92 25.39
CA GLY A 50 -4.91 -5.26 26.51
C GLY A 50 -4.00 -4.10 26.12
N THR A 51 -3.32 -4.21 24.97
CA THR A 51 -2.46 -3.16 24.44
C THR A 51 -3.27 -1.95 23.98
N TRP A 52 -4.36 -2.17 23.27
CA TRP A 52 -5.06 -1.15 22.50
C TRP A 52 -6.30 -0.58 23.17
N LYS A 53 -6.94 -1.35 24.09
CA LYS A 53 -8.19 -1.00 24.76
C LYS A 53 -9.29 -0.62 23.76
N LEU A 54 -9.78 0.62 23.79
CA LEU A 54 -10.86 1.10 22.91
C LEU A 54 -10.40 1.48 21.49
N PHE A 55 -9.11 1.55 21.24
CA PHE A 55 -8.61 2.06 19.98
C PHE A 55 -9.14 1.29 18.74
N PRO A 56 -9.07 -0.05 18.69
CA PRO A 56 -9.61 -0.80 17.56
C PRO A 56 -11.13 -0.62 17.41
N GLN A 57 -11.84 -0.43 18.50
CA GLN A 57 -13.28 -0.14 18.46
C GLN A 57 -13.57 1.21 17.80
N PHE A 58 -12.82 2.26 18.12
CA PHE A 58 -12.97 3.56 17.49
C PHE A 58 -12.73 3.48 15.98
N VAL A 59 -11.71 2.74 15.57
CA VAL A 59 -11.43 2.50 14.15
C VAL A 59 -12.57 1.74 13.48
N PHE A 60 -13.09 0.70 14.10
CA PHE A 60 -14.21 -0.08 13.58
C PHE A 60 -15.48 0.74 13.40
N GLU A 61 -15.73 1.67 14.32
CA GLU A 61 -16.88 2.57 14.25
C GLU A 61 -16.76 3.65 13.18
N ASP A 62 -15.54 4.18 12.95
CA ASP A 62 -15.30 5.29 12.04
C ASP A 62 -15.03 4.84 10.59
N PHE A 63 -14.67 3.58 10.37
CA PHE A 63 -14.40 3.00 9.06
C PHE A 63 -15.32 1.82 8.76
N PRO A 64 -16.60 2.08 8.44
CA PRO A 64 -17.59 1.02 8.19
C PRO A 64 -17.23 0.13 6.99
N ASP A 65 -16.43 0.64 6.03
CA ASP A 65 -15.97 -0.10 4.84
C ASP A 65 -14.67 -0.89 5.08
N ALA A 66 -14.21 -0.97 6.32
CA ALA A 66 -12.99 -1.67 6.67
C ALA A 66 -13.20 -2.66 7.82
N ASP A 67 -12.63 -3.84 7.68
CA ASP A 67 -12.49 -4.78 8.78
C ASP A 67 -11.34 -4.36 9.71
N VAL A 68 -11.39 -4.80 10.97
CA VAL A 68 -10.34 -4.55 11.95
C VAL A 68 -9.73 -5.87 12.43
N GLY A 69 -8.44 -6.06 12.12
CA GLY A 69 -7.65 -7.21 12.53
C GLY A 69 -6.81 -6.93 13.77
N LEU A 70 -6.67 -7.94 14.63
CA LEU A 70 -5.81 -7.91 15.80
C LEU A 70 -4.85 -9.10 15.72
N TYR A 71 -3.56 -8.82 15.48
CA TYR A 71 -2.53 -9.85 15.40
C TYR A 71 -1.94 -10.10 16.79
N GLN A 72 -1.81 -11.37 17.13
CA GLN A 72 -1.18 -11.84 18.36
C GLN A 72 0.03 -12.68 18.01
N PHE A 73 1.21 -12.27 18.43
CA PHE A 73 2.40 -13.11 18.41
C PHE A 73 2.83 -13.48 19.82
N THR A 74 3.55 -14.57 19.95
CA THR A 74 3.98 -15.06 21.25
C THR A 74 5.11 -14.18 21.78
N SER A 75 4.80 -13.35 22.77
CA SER A 75 5.81 -12.61 23.51
C SER A 75 6.06 -13.29 24.85
N ALA A 76 7.30 -13.61 25.14
CA ALA A 76 7.74 -14.48 26.25
C ALA A 76 7.38 -14.03 27.68
N LEU A 77 6.78 -12.85 27.85
CA LEU A 77 6.41 -12.29 29.18
C LEU A 77 5.20 -12.95 29.87
N GLY A 78 4.49 -13.84 29.19
CA GLY A 78 3.29 -14.49 29.76
C GLY A 78 3.51 -15.88 30.37
N ARG A 79 4.72 -16.44 30.29
CA ARG A 79 5.08 -17.71 30.91
C ARG A 79 6.35 -17.56 31.73
N TRP A 80 6.42 -18.22 32.85
CA TRP A 80 7.57 -18.33 33.77
C TRP A 80 8.88 -18.86 33.14
N ARG A 81 8.96 -18.94 31.82
CA ARG A 81 10.15 -19.30 31.03
C ARG A 81 10.76 -18.05 30.41
N ILE A 82 11.46 -17.31 31.23
CA ILE A 82 12.29 -16.13 30.89
C ILE A 82 13.41 -16.45 29.85
N TRP A 83 13.52 -17.70 29.42
CA TRP A 83 14.64 -18.24 28.62
C TRP A 83 14.29 -18.46 27.13
N GLU A 84 13.05 -18.32 26.71
CA GLU A 84 12.70 -18.39 25.28
C GLU A 84 12.68 -16.96 24.73
N SER A 85 13.77 -16.59 24.03
CA SER A 85 13.83 -15.36 23.23
C SER A 85 12.74 -15.38 22.15
N VAL A 86 12.03 -14.26 21.97
CA VAL A 86 11.15 -14.09 20.80
C VAL A 86 12.04 -14.13 19.56
N ASP A 87 11.87 -15.13 18.72
CA ASP A 87 12.50 -15.17 17.41
C ASP A 87 11.74 -14.20 16.47
N LEU A 88 12.20 -12.94 16.46
CA LEU A 88 11.61 -11.90 15.63
C LEU A 88 11.70 -12.23 14.14
N ASP A 89 12.74 -12.97 13.72
CA ASP A 89 12.90 -13.39 12.34
C ASP A 89 11.82 -14.40 11.93
N ALA A 90 11.64 -15.47 12.72
CA ALA A 90 10.60 -16.46 12.48
C ALA A 90 9.20 -15.85 12.53
N GLU A 91 8.91 -14.98 13.50
CA GLU A 91 7.62 -14.27 13.59
C GLU A 91 7.39 -13.34 12.41
N ALA A 92 8.43 -12.65 11.93
CA ALA A 92 8.31 -11.77 10.77
C ALA A 92 8.02 -12.54 9.48
N ARG A 93 8.64 -13.71 9.28
CA ARG A 93 8.33 -14.61 8.16
C ARG A 93 6.91 -15.16 8.25
N ALA A 94 6.49 -15.58 9.44
CA ALA A 94 5.12 -16.06 9.66
C ALA A 94 4.09 -14.95 9.38
N PHE A 95 4.37 -13.72 9.83
CA PHE A 95 3.52 -12.57 9.57
C PHE A 95 3.49 -12.19 8.09
N ALA A 96 4.63 -12.22 7.38
CA ALA A 96 4.69 -12.03 5.93
C ALA A 96 3.86 -13.08 5.19
N GLY A 97 4.01 -14.36 5.56
CA GLY A 97 3.19 -15.46 5.00
C GLY A 97 1.69 -15.24 5.25
N MET A 98 1.30 -14.77 6.43
CA MET A 98 -0.10 -14.45 6.73
C MET A 98 -0.62 -13.29 5.84
N LEU A 99 0.15 -12.22 5.67
CA LEU A 99 -0.21 -11.09 4.79
C LEU A 99 -0.38 -11.58 3.34
N ARG A 100 0.48 -12.50 2.88
CA ARG A 100 0.43 -13.06 1.53
C ARG A 100 -0.77 -13.96 1.30
N ASP A 101 -0.98 -14.93 2.20
CA ASP A 101 -1.83 -16.09 1.92
C ASP A 101 -3.22 -15.99 2.57
N ARG A 102 -3.29 -15.48 3.81
CA ARG A 102 -4.54 -15.45 4.58
C ARG A 102 -5.34 -14.16 4.44
N LEU A 103 -4.69 -13.06 4.01
CA LEU A 103 -5.32 -11.74 3.86
C LEU A 103 -5.44 -11.32 2.38
N LYS A 104 -5.39 -12.26 1.46
CA LYS A 104 -5.44 -12.01 0.01
C LYS A 104 -6.75 -11.39 -0.48
N GLN A 105 -7.84 -11.53 0.27
CA GLN A 105 -9.15 -10.94 -0.04
C GLN A 105 -9.16 -9.42 0.11
N TYR A 106 -8.30 -8.86 0.97
CA TYR A 106 -8.25 -7.42 1.16
C TYR A 106 -7.43 -6.74 0.06
N LYS A 107 -7.98 -5.68 -0.52
CA LYS A 107 -7.28 -4.86 -1.52
C LYS A 107 -6.31 -3.88 -0.88
N GLN A 108 -6.65 -3.37 0.32
CA GLN A 108 -5.85 -2.41 1.05
C GLN A 108 -5.72 -2.82 2.52
N ILE A 109 -4.49 -2.83 3.01
CA ILE A 109 -4.16 -3.19 4.39
C ILE A 109 -3.33 -2.07 5.00
N THR A 110 -3.87 -1.41 6.03
CA THR A 110 -3.12 -0.47 6.87
C THR A 110 -2.61 -1.19 8.09
N LEU A 111 -1.30 -1.22 8.28
CA LEU A 111 -0.64 -1.83 9.43
C LEU A 111 -0.44 -0.79 10.53
N ILE A 112 -0.86 -1.10 11.76
CA ILE A 112 -0.63 -0.28 12.95
C ILE A 112 0.20 -1.09 13.94
N GLY A 113 1.48 -0.74 14.09
CA GLY A 113 2.42 -1.47 14.94
C GLY A 113 2.84 -0.68 16.17
N HIS A 114 2.74 -1.26 17.36
CA HIS A 114 3.25 -0.68 18.60
C HIS A 114 4.60 -1.28 18.98
N SER A 115 5.58 -0.43 19.27
CA SER A 115 6.89 -0.87 19.81
C SER A 115 7.50 -1.98 18.94
N MET A 116 7.76 -3.17 19.50
CA MET A 116 8.24 -4.34 18.76
C MET A 116 7.28 -4.80 17.66
N GLY A 117 5.97 -4.59 17.80
CA GLY A 117 5.00 -4.87 16.74
C GLY A 117 5.21 -4.01 15.49
N GLY A 118 5.69 -2.77 15.65
CA GLY A 118 6.08 -1.93 14.52
C GLY A 118 7.35 -2.45 13.81
N LEU A 119 8.32 -2.98 14.57
CA LEU A 119 9.48 -3.67 14.00
C LEU A 119 9.05 -4.94 13.25
N LEU A 120 8.13 -5.70 13.81
CA LEU A 120 7.57 -6.90 13.17
C LEU A 120 6.89 -6.54 11.82
N CYS A 121 6.09 -5.47 11.77
CA CYS A 121 5.51 -4.98 10.52
C CYS A 121 6.58 -4.64 9.49
N LYS A 122 7.62 -3.89 9.89
CA LYS A 122 8.74 -3.54 8.99
C LYS A 122 9.50 -4.76 8.51
N SER A 123 9.75 -5.73 9.39
CA SER A 123 10.45 -6.96 9.04
C SER A 123 9.62 -7.84 8.09
N ALA A 124 8.31 -7.93 8.28
CA ALA A 124 7.43 -8.64 7.34
C ALA A 124 7.42 -7.97 5.95
N ILE A 125 7.35 -6.63 5.89
CA ILE A 125 7.50 -5.88 4.64
C ILE A 125 8.85 -6.15 3.98
N HIS A 126 9.94 -6.18 4.76
CA HIS A 126 11.27 -6.54 4.26
C HIS A 126 11.27 -7.90 3.58
N TYR A 127 10.68 -8.93 4.20
CA TYR A 127 10.59 -10.26 3.59
C TYR A 127 9.77 -10.26 2.31
N LEU A 128 8.59 -9.65 2.29
CA LEU A 128 7.80 -9.54 1.07
C LEU A 128 8.58 -8.85 -0.07
N VAL A 129 9.35 -7.80 0.25
CA VAL A 129 10.20 -7.09 -0.74
C VAL A 129 11.36 -7.94 -1.23
N THR A 130 12.02 -8.68 -0.35
CA THR A 130 13.19 -9.50 -0.71
C THR A 130 12.79 -10.76 -1.44
N GLU A 131 11.64 -11.34 -1.14
CA GLU A 131 11.03 -12.47 -1.84
C GLU A 131 10.39 -12.07 -3.17
N GLY A 132 10.27 -10.77 -3.46
CA GLY A 132 9.69 -10.25 -4.70
C GLY A 132 8.18 -10.39 -4.78
N ASP A 133 7.48 -10.50 -3.65
CA ASP A 133 6.02 -10.63 -3.59
C ASP A 133 5.33 -9.28 -3.79
N SER A 134 5.32 -8.82 -5.05
CA SER A 134 4.71 -7.54 -5.42
C SER A 134 3.21 -7.47 -5.09
N VAL A 135 2.49 -8.58 -5.21
CA VAL A 135 1.04 -8.63 -4.98
C VAL A 135 0.70 -8.39 -3.50
N ALA A 136 1.44 -9.02 -2.59
CA ALA A 136 1.22 -8.79 -1.16
C ALA A 136 1.65 -7.37 -0.73
N ILE A 137 2.75 -6.86 -1.29
CA ILE A 137 3.25 -5.51 -1.00
C ILE A 137 2.27 -4.43 -1.47
N GLU A 138 1.72 -4.55 -2.68
CA GLU A 138 0.77 -3.58 -3.22
C GLU A 138 -0.49 -3.42 -2.36
N ARG A 139 -0.87 -4.46 -1.64
CA ARG A 139 -1.99 -4.42 -0.70
C ARG A 139 -1.68 -3.65 0.58
N ILE A 140 -0.40 -3.46 0.92
CA ILE A 140 -0.02 -2.66 2.09
C ILE A 140 -0.16 -1.17 1.73
N SER A 141 -1.29 -0.59 2.09
CA SER A 141 -1.65 0.79 1.75
C SER A 141 -1.03 1.82 2.70
N GLY A 142 -0.67 1.43 3.93
CA GLY A 142 -0.07 2.32 4.92
C GLY A 142 0.56 1.60 6.10
N LEU A 143 1.50 2.28 6.75
CA LEU A 143 2.18 1.81 7.95
C LEU A 143 2.17 2.90 9.02
N ILE A 144 1.57 2.64 10.18
CA ILE A 144 1.49 3.56 11.32
C ILE A 144 2.32 2.96 12.46
N LEU A 145 3.39 3.63 12.82
CA LEU A 145 4.34 3.20 13.83
C LEU A 145 4.12 3.96 15.13
N MET A 146 3.72 3.27 16.20
CA MET A 146 3.43 3.87 17.49
C MET A 146 4.52 3.48 18.49
N ALA A 147 5.28 4.45 19.00
CA ALA A 147 6.41 4.22 19.89
C ALA A 147 7.36 3.12 19.38
N THR A 148 7.59 3.08 18.06
CA THR A 148 8.45 2.08 17.43
C THR A 148 9.87 2.63 17.27
N PRO A 149 10.91 1.97 17.79
CA PRO A 149 12.29 2.37 17.58
C PRO A 149 12.68 2.15 16.13
N GLN A 150 13.30 3.15 15.49
CA GLN A 150 13.65 3.08 14.06
C GLN A 150 15.14 2.98 13.78
N LEU A 151 16.02 3.30 14.74
CA LEU A 151 17.46 3.20 14.61
C LEU A 151 18.00 1.82 14.99
N GLY A 152 19.11 1.44 14.33
CA GLY A 152 19.83 0.20 14.48
C GLY A 152 20.30 -0.14 15.88
N SER A 153 21.17 -1.14 15.95
CA SER A 153 21.58 -1.89 17.15
C SER A 153 21.88 -1.11 18.44
N ARG A 154 22.26 0.17 18.35
CA ARG A 154 22.58 0.98 19.55
C ARG A 154 21.39 1.27 20.46
N TRP A 155 20.17 1.36 19.91
CA TRP A 155 18.96 1.73 20.66
C TRP A 155 18.01 0.55 20.87
N ILE A 156 18.11 -0.47 20.01
CA ILE A 156 17.38 -1.72 20.18
C ILE A 156 17.99 -2.56 21.29
N THR A 157 19.30 -2.46 21.49
CA THR A 157 20.05 -3.23 22.49
C THR A 157 19.53 -3.03 23.93
N PRO A 158 19.23 -1.82 24.44
CA PRO A 158 18.66 -1.66 25.78
C PRO A 158 17.23 -2.20 25.90
N LEU A 159 16.41 -2.05 24.82
CA LEU A 159 15.03 -2.52 24.84
C LEU A 159 14.94 -4.04 24.73
N ILE A 160 15.68 -4.62 23.77
CA ILE A 160 15.70 -6.06 23.52
C ILE A 160 16.69 -6.76 24.45
N GLY A 161 17.83 -6.14 24.75
CA GLY A 161 18.88 -6.71 25.61
C GLY A 161 18.46 -6.95 27.06
N ARG A 162 17.46 -6.20 27.55
CA ARG A 162 16.85 -6.45 28.86
C ARG A 162 15.99 -7.73 28.89
N PHE A 163 15.56 -8.20 27.71
CA PHE A 163 14.71 -9.37 27.55
C PHE A 163 15.39 -10.53 26.82
N LEU A 164 16.62 -10.34 26.32
CA LEU A 164 17.43 -11.36 25.65
C LEU A 164 18.75 -11.56 26.41
N PRO A 165 18.84 -12.57 27.25
CA PRO A 165 20.05 -12.84 28.01
C PRO A 165 21.23 -13.40 27.17
N ASP A 166 20.98 -13.78 25.90
CA ASP A 166 21.99 -14.42 25.05
C ASP A 166 22.56 -13.44 23.98
N GLY A 167 23.86 -13.24 23.99
CA GLY A 167 24.59 -12.40 23.04
C GLY A 167 24.49 -12.86 21.56
N ARG A 168 24.08 -14.11 21.30
CA ARG A 168 23.81 -14.61 19.93
C ARG A 168 22.50 -14.06 19.40
N ALA A 169 21.43 -14.09 20.20
CA ALA A 169 20.12 -13.54 19.84
C ALA A 169 20.22 -12.03 19.54
N LEU A 170 21.00 -11.28 20.34
CA LEU A 170 21.27 -9.86 20.08
C LEU A 170 21.97 -9.61 18.74
N ARG A 171 22.88 -10.48 18.30
CA ARG A 171 23.57 -10.35 17.01
C ARG A 171 22.64 -10.66 15.84
N VAL A 172 21.86 -11.71 15.91
CA VAL A 172 20.90 -12.10 14.85
C VAL A 172 19.83 -11.01 14.69
N HIS A 173 19.27 -10.50 15.78
CA HIS A 173 18.32 -9.39 15.72
C HIS A 173 18.96 -8.10 15.21
N GLY A 174 20.21 -7.82 15.55
CA GLY A 174 20.95 -6.67 15.02
C GLY A 174 21.17 -6.75 13.51
N GLN A 175 21.45 -7.93 12.98
CA GLN A 175 21.61 -8.15 11.56
C GLN A 175 20.27 -7.95 10.83
N LEU A 176 19.20 -8.61 11.25
CA LEU A 176 17.85 -8.43 10.67
C LEU A 176 17.45 -6.95 10.66
N MET A 177 17.66 -6.23 11.75
CA MET A 177 17.31 -4.81 11.81
C MET A 177 18.13 -3.97 10.83
N THR A 178 19.38 -4.28 10.60
CA THR A 178 20.22 -3.61 9.59
C THR A 178 19.69 -3.88 8.19
N GLU A 179 19.32 -5.11 7.88
CA GLU A 179 18.74 -5.49 6.60
C GLU A 179 17.38 -4.82 6.36
N VAL A 180 16.51 -4.79 7.37
CA VAL A 180 15.22 -4.08 7.34
C VAL A 180 15.43 -2.60 7.07
N GLN A 181 16.35 -1.95 7.76
CA GLN A 181 16.66 -0.53 7.56
C GLN A 181 17.19 -0.27 6.15
N THR A 182 18.10 -1.12 5.68
CA THR A 182 18.65 -1.04 4.33
C THR A 182 17.54 -1.17 3.27
N THR A 183 16.59 -2.07 3.49
CA THR A 183 15.42 -2.22 2.61
C THR A 183 14.54 -0.98 2.63
N PHE A 184 14.21 -0.45 3.79
CA PHE A 184 13.42 0.79 3.89
C PHE A 184 14.15 2.00 3.30
N ALA A 185 15.46 2.12 3.52
CA ALA A 185 16.24 3.21 2.93
C ALA A 185 16.33 3.14 1.40
N ASN A 186 16.51 1.94 0.84
CA ASN A 186 16.84 1.76 -0.56
C ASN A 186 15.64 1.38 -1.45
N LYS A 187 14.66 0.62 -0.91
CA LYS A 187 13.57 0.03 -1.69
C LYS A 187 12.18 0.56 -1.35
N ILE A 188 11.99 1.27 -0.23
CA ILE A 188 10.70 1.77 0.20
C ILE A 188 10.72 3.29 0.28
N ALA A 189 9.75 3.93 -0.37
CA ALA A 189 9.44 5.34 -0.19
C ALA A 189 8.36 5.46 0.90
N VAL A 190 8.70 6.14 1.99
CA VAL A 190 7.78 6.34 3.13
C VAL A 190 6.88 7.55 2.96
N ASP A 191 7.14 8.37 1.93
CA ASP A 191 6.35 9.54 1.56
C ASP A 191 6.12 9.55 0.05
N GLU A 192 4.94 9.96 -0.38
CA GLU A 192 4.53 10.04 -1.79
C GLU A 192 5.28 11.14 -2.57
N GLY A 193 5.82 12.14 -1.86
CA GLY A 193 6.61 13.22 -2.45
C GLY A 193 8.03 12.84 -2.86
N VAL A 194 8.55 11.68 -2.44
CA VAL A 194 9.94 11.26 -2.71
C VAL A 194 9.94 10.16 -3.76
N HIS A 195 9.77 10.53 -5.02
CA HIS A 195 9.84 9.60 -6.15
C HIS A 195 11.29 9.30 -6.51
N THR A 196 11.77 8.13 -6.15
CA THR A 196 13.00 7.56 -6.70
C THR A 196 12.65 6.34 -7.54
N ARG A 197 13.28 6.23 -8.70
CA ARG A 197 13.01 5.29 -9.80
C ARG A 197 12.82 3.79 -9.45
N ARG A 198 13.01 3.38 -8.19
CA ARG A 198 13.05 1.97 -7.79
C ARG A 198 12.42 1.70 -6.42
N LYS A 199 11.69 2.65 -5.85
CA LYS A 199 11.12 2.46 -4.52
C LYS A 199 9.64 2.17 -4.57
N ILE A 200 9.24 1.16 -3.81
CA ILE A 200 7.84 0.85 -3.53
C ILE A 200 7.35 1.88 -2.53
N THR A 201 6.26 2.56 -2.82
CA THR A 201 5.69 3.54 -1.90
C THR A 201 4.81 2.85 -0.85
N ILE A 202 5.19 2.94 0.41
CA ILE A 202 4.35 2.57 1.56
C ILE A 202 4.28 3.78 2.48
N PRO A 203 3.20 4.59 2.38
CA PRO A 203 3.01 5.76 3.23
C PRO A 203 3.14 5.38 4.69
N THR A 204 4.04 6.07 5.41
CA THR A 204 4.35 5.73 6.79
C THR A 204 4.16 6.93 7.69
N TRP A 205 3.51 6.72 8.85
CA TRP A 205 3.31 7.72 9.89
C TRP A 205 3.90 7.22 11.20
N ALA A 206 4.27 8.15 12.08
CA ALA A 206 4.78 7.83 13.40
C ALA A 206 4.07 8.62 14.51
N VAL A 207 3.76 7.96 15.60
CA VAL A 207 3.27 8.55 16.85
C VAL A 207 4.29 8.30 17.95
N LEU A 208 4.74 9.37 18.59
CA LEU A 208 5.82 9.37 19.58
C LEU A 208 5.34 9.92 20.91
N GLY A 209 5.71 9.27 21.98
CA GLY A 209 5.53 9.80 23.33
C GLY A 209 6.72 10.71 23.70
N VAL A 210 6.46 11.97 24.08
CA VAL A 210 7.52 12.90 24.51
C VAL A 210 8.20 12.41 25.78
N ASN A 211 7.48 11.67 26.62
CA ASN A 211 7.98 11.09 27.87
C ASN A 211 8.28 9.59 27.72
N ASP A 212 8.55 9.14 26.50
CA ASP A 212 8.92 7.76 26.23
C ASP A 212 10.42 7.56 26.49
N TYR A 213 10.73 6.86 27.58
CA TYR A 213 12.13 6.53 27.94
C TYR A 213 12.71 5.35 27.13
N TRP A 214 11.87 4.68 26.31
CA TRP A 214 12.26 3.49 25.57
C TRP A 214 12.64 3.78 24.11
N VAL A 215 12.10 4.87 23.56
CA VAL A 215 12.27 5.23 22.15
C VAL A 215 12.75 6.67 22.05
N ASP A 216 13.96 6.86 21.52
CA ASP A 216 14.47 8.19 21.24
C ASP A 216 13.65 8.86 20.12
N PRO A 217 13.10 10.06 20.37
CA PRO A 217 12.30 10.79 19.39
C PRO A 217 13.03 11.09 18.07
N LEU A 218 14.37 11.29 18.11
CA LEU A 218 15.15 11.50 16.89
C LEU A 218 15.21 10.24 16.04
N SER A 219 15.39 9.09 16.68
CA SER A 219 15.44 7.80 15.97
C SER A 219 14.15 7.45 15.29
N ALA A 220 13.02 7.80 15.91
CA ALA A 220 11.70 7.46 15.41
C ALA A 220 11.22 8.34 14.25
N ARG A 221 11.91 9.45 13.95
CA ARG A 221 11.57 10.41 12.87
C ARG A 221 12.33 10.18 11.56
N ILE A 222 13.29 9.27 11.54
CA ILE A 222 14.17 9.11 10.38
C ILE A 222 13.39 8.81 9.11
N GLY A 223 13.57 9.66 8.11
CA GLY A 223 12.95 9.52 6.79
C GLY A 223 11.50 9.99 6.72
N LEU A 224 10.92 10.55 7.80
CA LEU A 224 9.55 11.06 7.82
C LEU A 224 9.52 12.59 7.84
N THR A 225 8.60 13.17 7.08
CA THR A 225 8.31 14.61 7.14
C THR A 225 7.55 14.95 8.44
N SER A 226 7.59 16.21 8.85
CA SER A 226 6.89 16.68 10.07
C SER A 226 5.38 16.44 10.02
N ALA A 227 4.77 16.48 8.84
CA ALA A 227 3.35 16.21 8.65
C ALA A 227 2.95 14.75 8.92
N ARG A 228 3.93 13.83 8.92
CA ARG A 228 3.73 12.39 9.16
C ARG A 228 4.16 11.94 10.55
N VAL A 229 4.52 12.87 11.42
CA VAL A 229 4.97 12.58 12.79
C VAL A 229 4.15 13.36 13.78
N LEU A 230 3.50 12.64 14.70
CA LEU A 230 2.83 13.22 15.85
C LEU A 230 3.65 12.96 17.11
N SER A 231 3.99 14.02 17.84
CA SER A 231 4.60 13.93 19.17
C SER A 231 3.59 14.36 20.23
N VAL A 232 3.24 13.44 21.14
CA VAL A 232 2.22 13.69 22.18
C VAL A 232 2.82 13.54 23.57
N ARG A 233 2.25 14.25 24.54
CA ARG A 233 2.58 14.01 25.96
C ARG A 233 2.03 12.65 26.37
N GLY A 234 2.91 11.71 26.62
CA GLY A 234 2.54 10.36 27.00
C GLY A 234 3.75 9.44 27.12
N MET A 235 3.55 8.31 27.77
CA MET A 235 4.56 7.26 27.92
C MET A 235 4.36 6.18 26.85
N HIS A 236 5.34 5.31 26.72
CA HIS A 236 5.41 4.20 25.75
C HIS A 236 4.10 3.43 25.55
N THR A 237 3.38 3.13 26.64
CA THR A 237 2.16 2.33 26.59
C THR A 237 0.87 3.14 26.67
N SER A 238 0.94 4.43 27.02
CA SER A 238 -0.26 5.26 27.16
C SER A 238 -0.73 5.80 25.82
N ILE A 239 0.19 6.10 24.89
CA ILE A 239 -0.13 6.67 23.58
C ILE A 239 -0.95 5.72 22.67
N VAL A 240 -0.94 4.42 22.96
CA VAL A 240 -1.72 3.42 22.20
C VAL A 240 -3.09 3.12 22.82
N LYS A 241 -3.48 3.87 23.86
CA LYS A 241 -4.74 3.69 24.59
C LYS A 241 -5.55 4.97 24.67
N PRO A 242 -5.99 5.51 23.51
CA PRO A 242 -6.85 6.69 23.53
C PRO A 242 -8.14 6.38 24.32
N LYS A 243 -8.49 7.30 25.20
CA LYS A 243 -9.70 7.14 26.04
C LYS A 243 -10.96 7.57 25.30
N THR A 244 -10.83 8.51 24.39
CA THR A 244 -11.91 9.04 23.56
C THR A 244 -11.41 9.31 22.14
N LYS A 245 -12.33 9.54 21.20
CA LYS A 245 -12.02 9.88 19.82
C LYS A 245 -11.42 11.28 19.65
N GLU A 246 -11.56 12.15 20.64
CA GLU A 246 -11.02 13.52 20.67
C GLU A 246 -9.62 13.58 21.28
N SER A 247 -9.06 12.47 21.74
CA SER A 247 -7.69 12.42 22.25
C SER A 247 -6.68 12.78 21.14
N ASP A 248 -5.55 13.39 21.50
CA ASP A 248 -4.52 13.87 20.52
C ASP A 248 -4.10 12.81 19.51
N VAL A 249 -4.08 11.54 19.88
CA VAL A 249 -3.57 10.44 19.05
C VAL A 249 -4.59 9.96 18.02
N TYR A 250 -5.86 9.81 18.43
CA TYR A 250 -6.87 9.17 17.58
C TYR A 250 -7.17 9.96 16.29
N PRO A 251 -7.37 11.29 16.30
CA PRO A 251 -7.61 12.06 15.08
C PRO A 251 -6.46 11.95 14.07
N PHE A 252 -5.22 11.95 14.54
CA PHE A 252 -4.05 11.78 13.67
C PHE A 252 -4.01 10.40 13.02
N VAL A 253 -4.26 9.34 13.80
CA VAL A 253 -4.28 7.97 13.28
C VAL A 253 -5.47 7.76 12.34
N ARG A 254 -6.64 8.31 12.66
CA ARG A 254 -7.81 8.30 11.78
C ARG A 254 -7.51 8.97 10.44
N ASP A 255 -6.89 10.15 10.44
CA ASP A 255 -6.45 10.84 9.22
C ASP A 255 -5.41 10.00 8.42
N ALA A 256 -4.46 9.38 9.11
CA ALA A 256 -3.49 8.49 8.48
C ALA A 256 -4.13 7.26 7.82
N ILE A 257 -5.12 6.63 8.47
CA ILE A 257 -5.90 5.51 7.91
C ILE A 257 -6.70 6.00 6.69
N THR A 258 -7.38 7.14 6.80
CA THR A 258 -8.12 7.73 5.68
C THR A 258 -7.20 7.95 4.48
N LYS A 259 -6.05 8.59 4.68
CA LYS A 259 -5.06 8.81 3.61
C LYS A 259 -4.50 7.51 3.05
N SER A 260 -4.33 6.48 3.87
CA SER A 260 -3.85 5.17 3.41
C SER A 260 -4.86 4.47 2.50
N PHE A 261 -6.15 4.55 2.77
CA PHE A 261 -7.20 3.97 1.95
C PHE A 261 -7.53 4.82 0.72
N HIS A 262 -7.34 6.12 0.79
CA HIS A 262 -7.50 7.05 -0.33
C HIS A 262 -6.15 7.41 -0.98
N ARG A 263 -5.20 6.47 -0.95
CA ARG A 263 -3.87 6.67 -1.53
C ARG A 263 -3.92 7.05 -3.00
N PHE A 264 -4.91 6.55 -3.72
CA PHE A 264 -5.16 6.86 -5.10
C PHE A 264 -6.59 7.36 -5.26
N GLU A 265 -6.75 8.53 -5.87
CA GLU A 265 -8.03 9.10 -6.25
C GLU A 265 -8.61 8.34 -7.44
N TYR A 266 -7.71 7.87 -8.34
CA TYR A 266 -8.08 7.12 -9.53
C TYR A 266 -7.49 5.71 -9.51
N ASP A 267 -8.27 4.75 -9.97
CA ASP A 267 -7.77 3.40 -10.20
C ASP A 267 -6.80 3.38 -11.39
N VAL A 268 -7.20 4.02 -12.51
CA VAL A 268 -6.42 4.04 -13.75
C VAL A 268 -6.36 5.45 -14.32
N PHE A 269 -5.15 5.90 -14.66
CA PHE A 269 -4.95 7.03 -15.56
C PHE A 269 -4.90 6.51 -16.99
N VAL A 270 -5.80 7.01 -17.85
CA VAL A 270 -5.89 6.63 -19.25
C VAL A 270 -5.31 7.75 -20.11
N ALA A 271 -4.20 7.46 -20.76
CA ALA A 271 -3.53 8.35 -21.71
C ALA A 271 -3.87 7.96 -23.15
N ALA A 272 -4.32 8.90 -23.93
CA ALA A 272 -4.57 8.70 -25.37
C ALA A 272 -4.24 9.97 -26.14
N PRO A 273 -3.78 9.88 -27.42
CA PRO A 273 -3.54 11.06 -28.24
C PRO A 273 -4.79 11.93 -28.34
N MET A 274 -4.63 13.23 -28.12
CA MET A 274 -5.71 14.21 -28.20
C MET A 274 -5.37 15.35 -29.17
N ALA A 275 -4.43 16.20 -28.81
CA ALA A 275 -4.02 17.38 -29.58
C ALA A 275 -3.18 17.05 -30.85
N ALA A 276 -2.84 15.79 -31.04
CA ALA A 276 -2.02 15.35 -32.16
C ALA A 276 -2.82 15.17 -33.48
N PHE A 277 -4.14 15.20 -33.41
CA PHE A 277 -5.01 15.03 -34.60
C PHE A 277 -5.17 16.33 -35.37
N GLY A 278 -5.22 16.22 -36.70
CA GLY A 278 -5.37 17.36 -37.60
C GLY A 278 -6.82 17.88 -37.72
N SER A 279 -7.79 17.12 -37.24
CA SER A 279 -9.21 17.46 -37.35
C SER A 279 -10.06 16.96 -36.16
N ASP A 280 -11.15 17.68 -35.87
CA ASP A 280 -12.10 17.25 -34.85
C ASP A 280 -12.71 15.86 -35.15
N ARG A 281 -12.86 15.50 -36.44
CA ARG A 281 -13.34 14.18 -36.81
C ARG A 281 -12.45 13.05 -36.37
N GLU A 282 -11.14 13.19 -36.57
CA GLU A 282 -10.13 12.18 -36.13
C GLU A 282 -10.07 12.13 -34.61
N TYR A 283 -10.07 13.30 -33.96
CA TYR A 283 -10.11 13.36 -32.50
C TYR A 283 -11.35 12.65 -31.92
N GLN A 284 -12.54 12.93 -32.47
CA GLN A 284 -13.79 12.31 -32.01
C GLN A 284 -13.79 10.79 -32.23
N ALA A 285 -13.27 10.31 -33.35
CA ALA A 285 -13.12 8.87 -33.58
C ALA A 285 -12.24 8.21 -32.51
N ASN A 286 -11.07 8.79 -32.25
CA ASN A 286 -10.17 8.29 -31.21
C ASN A 286 -10.80 8.40 -29.81
N ARG A 287 -11.48 9.51 -29.49
CA ARG A 287 -12.18 9.70 -28.22
C ARG A 287 -13.26 8.65 -28.02
N ALA A 288 -14.04 8.32 -29.06
CA ALA A 288 -15.05 7.25 -28.98
C ALA A 288 -14.43 5.90 -28.63
N ASP A 289 -13.28 5.56 -29.20
CA ASP A 289 -12.55 4.35 -28.86
C ASP A 289 -12.11 4.35 -27.40
N VAL A 290 -11.56 5.48 -26.89
CA VAL A 290 -11.16 5.61 -25.49
C VAL A 290 -12.34 5.47 -24.54
N LEU A 291 -13.49 6.06 -24.85
CA LEU A 291 -14.70 5.91 -24.02
C LEU A 291 -15.13 4.44 -23.92
N ARG A 292 -15.03 3.66 -24.99
CA ARG A 292 -15.29 2.22 -24.98
C ARG A 292 -14.28 1.46 -24.08
N LEU A 293 -13.01 1.89 -24.05
CA LEU A 293 -12.02 1.33 -23.11
C LEU A 293 -12.33 1.68 -21.66
N LEU A 294 -12.81 2.91 -21.38
CA LEU A 294 -13.27 3.29 -20.03
C LEU A 294 -14.44 2.42 -19.58
N GLU A 295 -15.46 2.20 -20.43
CA GLU A 295 -16.56 1.30 -20.14
C GLU A 295 -16.09 -0.14 -19.86
N ALA A 296 -15.11 -0.63 -20.62
CA ALA A 296 -14.53 -1.96 -20.41
C ALA A 296 -13.78 -2.07 -19.08
N LEU A 297 -13.01 -1.03 -18.71
CA LEU A 297 -12.35 -0.94 -17.41
C LEU A 297 -13.36 -0.92 -16.26
N GLN A 298 -14.44 -0.14 -16.38
CA GLN A 298 -15.51 -0.10 -15.37
C GLN A 298 -16.20 -1.46 -15.22
N ALA A 299 -16.52 -2.13 -16.34
CA ALA A 299 -17.10 -3.46 -16.35
C ALA A 299 -16.18 -4.52 -15.71
N SER A 300 -14.85 -4.32 -15.76
CA SER A 300 -13.85 -5.19 -15.14
C SER A 300 -13.57 -4.89 -13.66
N GLY A 301 -14.30 -3.92 -13.06
CA GLY A 301 -14.29 -3.62 -11.64
C GLY A 301 -13.45 -2.42 -11.20
N PHE A 302 -12.90 -1.63 -12.14
CA PHE A 302 -12.32 -0.33 -11.81
C PHE A 302 -13.44 0.71 -11.62
N LYS A 303 -13.35 1.54 -10.58
CA LYS A 303 -14.41 2.49 -10.21
C LYS A 303 -14.09 3.92 -10.59
N ALA A 304 -12.85 4.33 -10.36
CA ALA A 304 -12.39 5.70 -10.59
C ALA A 304 -11.37 5.74 -11.72
N LEU A 305 -11.72 6.36 -12.83
CA LEU A 305 -10.87 6.48 -14.00
C LEU A 305 -10.59 7.96 -14.28
N PHE A 306 -9.39 8.27 -14.71
CA PHE A 306 -9.03 9.59 -15.21
C PHE A 306 -8.71 9.52 -16.69
N TYR A 307 -9.37 10.34 -17.47
CA TYR A 307 -9.08 10.60 -18.87
C TYR A 307 -9.35 12.08 -19.17
N ALA A 308 -8.31 12.84 -19.49
CA ALA A 308 -8.44 14.29 -19.75
C ALA A 308 -9.44 14.60 -20.85
N GLY A 309 -9.50 13.77 -21.90
CA GLY A 309 -10.40 13.95 -23.05
C GLY A 309 -11.89 13.72 -22.74
N GLU A 310 -12.26 13.28 -21.55
CA GLU A 310 -13.68 13.13 -21.17
C GLU A 310 -14.41 14.49 -21.13
N LYS A 311 -13.68 15.55 -20.77
CA LYS A 311 -14.22 16.93 -20.63
C LYS A 311 -14.33 17.69 -21.94
N PHE A 312 -13.72 17.20 -23.03
CA PHE A 312 -13.55 17.99 -24.25
C PHE A 312 -14.24 17.38 -25.45
N ASP A 313 -15.11 18.15 -26.08
CA ASP A 313 -15.87 17.74 -27.29
C ASP A 313 -15.19 18.15 -28.59
N SER A 314 -14.15 18.99 -28.55
CA SER A 314 -13.46 19.53 -29.72
C SER A 314 -12.03 19.88 -29.38
N ILE A 315 -11.13 19.81 -30.36
CA ILE A 315 -9.73 20.25 -30.21
C ILE A 315 -9.64 21.72 -29.78
N LYS A 316 -10.62 22.55 -30.16
CA LYS A 316 -10.67 23.99 -29.83
C LYS A 316 -11.03 24.25 -28.38
N SER A 317 -11.58 23.29 -27.67
CA SER A 317 -12.01 23.42 -26.27
C SER A 317 -10.93 23.00 -25.26
N PHE A 318 -9.74 22.59 -25.71
CA PHE A 318 -8.68 22.15 -24.82
C PHE A 318 -8.21 23.29 -23.89
N ASP A 319 -7.88 22.91 -22.65
CA ASP A 319 -7.32 23.82 -21.65
C ASP A 319 -5.99 24.44 -22.09
N LEU A 320 -5.59 25.50 -21.40
CA LEU A 320 -4.25 26.07 -21.54
C LEU A 320 -3.21 25.00 -21.22
N HIS A 321 -2.21 24.86 -22.06
CA HIS A 321 -1.17 23.81 -21.96
C HIS A 321 -0.54 23.70 -20.57
N ALA A 322 -0.34 24.83 -19.88
CA ALA A 322 0.24 24.84 -18.53
C ALA A 322 -0.69 24.24 -17.47
N LEU A 323 -2.01 24.46 -17.58
CA LEU A 323 -3.00 23.90 -16.67
C LEU A 323 -3.17 22.40 -16.92
N ALA A 324 -3.31 21.99 -18.17
CA ALA A 324 -3.37 20.58 -18.56
C ALA A 324 -2.17 19.80 -18.03
N LEU A 325 -0.96 20.36 -18.14
CA LEU A 325 0.27 19.72 -17.64
C LEU A 325 0.22 19.49 -16.12
N VAL A 326 -0.23 20.49 -15.35
CA VAL A 326 -0.32 20.39 -13.88
C VAL A 326 -1.37 19.37 -13.47
N ASP A 327 -2.55 19.42 -14.12
CA ASP A 327 -3.67 18.51 -13.83
C ASP A 327 -3.33 17.05 -14.16
N ASP A 328 -2.71 16.81 -15.32
CA ASP A 328 -2.28 15.47 -15.73
C ASP A 328 -1.22 14.89 -14.79
N ILE A 329 -0.23 15.70 -14.38
CA ILE A 329 0.77 15.25 -13.39
C ILE A 329 0.10 14.93 -12.05
N ALA A 330 -0.83 15.77 -11.59
CA ALA A 330 -1.53 15.56 -10.32
C ALA A 330 -2.38 14.29 -10.39
N ALA A 331 -3.20 14.13 -11.44
CA ALA A 331 -4.02 12.95 -11.64
C ALA A 331 -3.20 11.68 -11.82
N LEU A 332 -2.09 11.73 -12.55
CA LEU A 332 -1.19 10.59 -12.71
C LEU A 332 -0.56 10.17 -11.38
N ARG A 333 -0.16 11.13 -10.53
CA ARG A 333 0.34 10.83 -9.18
C ARG A 333 -0.72 10.12 -8.32
N GLN A 334 -1.95 10.56 -8.45
CA GLN A 334 -3.09 10.05 -7.69
C GLN A 334 -3.74 8.80 -8.32
N SER A 335 -3.19 8.29 -9.41
CA SER A 335 -3.67 7.07 -10.07
C SER A 335 -2.86 5.85 -9.64
N ARG A 336 -3.54 4.70 -9.48
CA ARG A 336 -2.89 3.43 -9.12
C ARG A 336 -2.19 2.79 -10.31
N TYR A 337 -2.85 2.78 -11.46
CA TYR A 337 -2.39 2.16 -12.70
C TYR A 337 -2.33 3.19 -13.83
N PHE A 338 -1.60 2.85 -14.89
CA PHE A 338 -1.50 3.66 -16.10
C PHE A 338 -1.88 2.82 -17.31
N LEU A 339 -2.77 3.32 -18.17
CA LEU A 339 -3.11 2.73 -19.45
C LEU A 339 -2.79 3.72 -20.56
N LEU A 340 -1.95 3.31 -21.51
CA LEU A 340 -1.72 4.03 -22.74
C LEU A 340 -2.51 3.38 -23.87
N TYR A 341 -3.39 4.14 -24.51
CA TYR A 341 -3.99 3.79 -25.79
C TYR A 341 -3.23 4.51 -26.91
N TYR A 342 -2.53 3.75 -27.75
CA TYR A 342 -1.69 4.31 -28.81
C TYR A 342 -1.97 3.56 -30.14
N PRO A 343 -3.10 3.87 -30.82
CA PRO A 343 -3.61 3.10 -31.94
C PRO A 343 -2.81 3.27 -33.23
N GLN A 344 -1.96 4.28 -33.33
CA GLN A 344 -1.15 4.58 -34.51
C GLN A 344 0.08 5.38 -34.13
N LYS A 345 1.11 5.32 -34.98
CA LYS A 345 2.32 6.12 -34.82
C LYS A 345 2.02 7.61 -35.04
N ILE A 346 1.97 8.37 -33.94
CA ILE A 346 1.65 9.79 -33.95
C ILE A 346 2.48 10.52 -32.89
N ALA A 347 2.98 11.71 -33.22
CA ALA A 347 3.66 12.55 -32.23
C ALA A 347 2.66 13.13 -31.24
N SER A 348 2.72 12.73 -29.97
CA SER A 348 1.78 13.14 -28.95
C SER A 348 2.44 13.25 -27.58
N SER A 349 1.88 14.13 -26.72
CA SER A 349 2.27 14.32 -25.32
C SER A 349 2.10 13.06 -24.45
N VAL A 350 1.26 12.11 -24.88
CA VAL A 350 1.03 10.85 -24.14
C VAL A 350 2.31 10.02 -23.95
N ILE A 351 3.29 10.20 -24.83
CA ILE A 351 4.61 9.58 -24.69
C ILE A 351 5.33 10.14 -23.45
N PHE A 352 5.13 11.42 -23.17
CA PHE A 352 5.65 12.10 -21.98
C PHE A 352 5.00 11.57 -20.71
N GLU A 353 3.67 11.40 -20.74
CA GLU A 353 2.89 10.82 -19.65
C GLU A 353 3.29 9.37 -19.36
N ALA A 354 3.54 8.58 -20.42
CA ALA A 354 4.04 7.22 -20.30
C ALA A 354 5.44 7.19 -19.67
N GLY A 355 6.33 8.14 -20.03
CA GLY A 355 7.63 8.31 -19.40
C GLY A 355 7.52 8.66 -17.91
N TRP A 356 6.57 9.52 -17.51
CA TRP A 356 6.32 9.83 -16.10
C TRP A 356 5.75 8.64 -15.35
N ALA A 357 4.77 7.93 -15.91
CA ALA A 357 4.23 6.72 -15.31
C ALA A 357 5.32 5.70 -15.02
N LEU A 358 6.25 5.54 -15.95
CA LEU A 358 7.42 4.66 -15.83
C LEU A 358 8.36 5.12 -14.69
N ILE A 359 8.68 6.42 -14.63
CA ILE A 359 9.52 7.00 -13.57
C ILE A 359 8.85 6.87 -12.18
N MET A 360 7.53 7.03 -12.13
CA MET A 360 6.74 6.89 -10.90
C MET A 360 6.54 5.43 -10.49
N GLY A 361 7.04 4.45 -11.26
CA GLY A 361 6.93 3.03 -10.95
C GLY A 361 5.50 2.50 -11.05
N LYS A 362 4.65 3.12 -11.88
CA LYS A 362 3.26 2.69 -12.01
C LYS A 362 3.17 1.44 -12.88
N PRO A 363 2.42 0.42 -12.44
CA PRO A 363 2.11 -0.70 -13.32
C PRO A 363 1.32 -0.18 -14.53
N ALA A 364 1.82 -0.45 -15.73
CA ALA A 364 1.34 0.14 -16.97
C ALA A 364 0.95 -0.90 -18.00
N VAL A 365 -0.11 -0.61 -18.74
CA VAL A 365 -0.55 -1.37 -19.93
C VAL A 365 -0.53 -0.44 -21.12
N TYR A 366 0.18 -0.83 -22.18
CA TYR A 366 0.20 -0.13 -23.45
C TYR A 366 -0.61 -0.93 -24.45
N ILE A 367 -1.77 -0.40 -24.85
CA ILE A 367 -2.61 -0.94 -25.90
C ILE A 367 -2.19 -0.27 -27.22
N VAL A 368 -1.64 -1.07 -28.11
CA VAL A 368 -1.10 -0.61 -29.40
C VAL A 368 -1.71 -1.45 -30.52
N ARG A 369 -1.79 -0.91 -31.73
CA ARG A 369 -2.21 -1.68 -32.89
C ARG A 369 -1.11 -2.64 -33.36
N ASP A 370 0.14 -2.16 -33.41
CA ASP A 370 1.35 -2.88 -33.75
C ASP A 370 2.48 -2.33 -32.86
N ASP A 371 3.35 -3.17 -32.32
CA ASP A 371 4.47 -2.74 -31.47
C ASP A 371 5.42 -1.78 -32.23
N LYS A 372 5.47 -1.88 -33.55
CA LYS A 372 6.24 -1.00 -34.44
C LYS A 372 5.79 0.46 -34.40
N ASP A 373 4.55 0.71 -33.98
CA ASP A 373 4.03 2.07 -33.83
C ASP A 373 4.62 2.78 -32.62
N LEU A 374 5.12 2.03 -31.63
CA LEU A 374 5.75 2.62 -30.45
C LEU A 374 7.10 3.29 -30.77
N PRO A 375 7.42 4.40 -30.09
CA PRO A 375 8.77 4.98 -30.12
C PRO A 375 9.83 3.98 -29.70
N PHE A 376 11.04 4.11 -30.26
CA PHE A 376 12.14 3.18 -30.05
C PHE A 376 12.39 2.79 -28.59
N LEU A 377 12.42 3.76 -27.67
CA LEU A 377 12.64 3.50 -26.22
C LEU A 377 11.46 2.81 -25.52
N MET A 378 10.29 2.78 -26.14
CA MET A 378 9.08 2.17 -25.53
C MET A 378 8.86 0.73 -26.01
N LYS A 379 9.42 0.32 -27.14
CA LYS A 379 9.25 -1.04 -27.68
C LYS A 379 9.73 -2.12 -26.72
N ASP A 380 10.84 -1.89 -26.05
CA ASP A 380 11.45 -2.83 -25.12
C ASP A 380 11.21 -2.46 -23.65
N ALA A 381 10.26 -1.56 -23.37
CA ALA A 381 9.97 -1.14 -22.00
C ALA A 381 9.59 -2.31 -21.09
N SER A 382 8.91 -3.32 -21.65
CA SER A 382 8.57 -4.57 -20.95
C SER A 382 9.78 -5.47 -20.64
N GLN A 383 10.91 -5.27 -21.33
CA GLN A 383 12.13 -6.05 -21.16
C GLN A 383 13.21 -5.29 -20.38
N ALA A 384 13.29 -3.97 -20.58
CA ALA A 384 14.31 -3.11 -19.98
C ALA A 384 14.08 -2.81 -18.49
N PHE A 385 12.84 -2.83 -18.06
CA PHE A 385 12.45 -2.69 -16.66
C PHE A 385 11.93 -4.04 -16.17
N ASP A 386 12.10 -4.32 -14.89
CA ASP A 386 11.55 -5.52 -14.27
C ASP A 386 10.15 -5.73 -14.87
N THR A 387 9.94 -6.86 -15.54
CA THR A 387 8.78 -7.20 -16.41
C THR A 387 7.39 -6.98 -15.80
N ARG A 388 7.37 -6.61 -14.54
CA ARG A 388 6.18 -6.31 -13.74
C ARG A 388 5.65 -4.88 -13.89
N GLN A 389 6.37 -3.99 -14.59
CA GLN A 389 5.98 -2.59 -14.64
C GLN A 389 5.24 -2.21 -15.91
N VAL A 390 5.60 -2.76 -17.05
CA VAL A 390 4.97 -2.43 -18.34
C VAL A 390 4.55 -3.70 -19.07
N ARG A 391 3.30 -3.73 -19.52
CA ARG A 391 2.80 -4.74 -20.46
C ARG A 391 2.38 -4.08 -21.76
N ILE A 392 2.86 -4.61 -22.88
CA ILE A 392 2.43 -4.22 -24.21
C ILE A 392 1.42 -5.25 -24.69
N VAL A 393 0.25 -4.76 -25.12
CA VAL A 393 -0.86 -5.57 -25.64
C VAL A 393 -1.14 -5.11 -27.06
N GLU A 394 -0.81 -5.96 -28.02
CA GLU A 394 -1.10 -5.69 -29.43
C GLU A 394 -2.55 -6.04 -29.74
N CYS A 395 -3.29 -5.08 -30.24
CA CYS A 395 -4.69 -5.22 -30.60
C CYS A 395 -4.91 -4.60 -31.97
N GLY A 396 -5.12 -5.42 -32.98
CA GLY A 396 -5.37 -4.95 -34.36
C GLY A 396 -6.61 -4.07 -34.50
N THR A 397 -7.60 -4.23 -33.58
CA THR A 397 -8.83 -3.44 -33.53
C THR A 397 -9.17 -3.05 -32.10
N ILE A 398 -10.01 -2.00 -31.96
CA ILE A 398 -10.54 -1.56 -30.67
C ILE A 398 -11.39 -2.64 -29.98
N ASP A 399 -12.11 -3.46 -30.77
CA ASP A 399 -12.96 -4.51 -30.22
C ASP A 399 -12.12 -5.57 -29.46
N ILE A 400 -10.96 -5.93 -29.99
CA ILE A 400 -10.02 -6.82 -29.32
C ILE A 400 -9.50 -6.18 -28.03
N ALA A 401 -9.14 -4.89 -28.06
CA ALA A 401 -8.69 -4.19 -26.87
C ALA A 401 -9.75 -4.16 -25.76
N VAL A 402 -10.99 -3.87 -26.10
CA VAL A 402 -12.13 -3.87 -25.19
C VAL A 402 -12.34 -5.26 -24.59
N GLU A 403 -12.27 -6.31 -25.39
CA GLU A 403 -12.44 -7.68 -24.92
C GLU A 403 -11.29 -8.11 -23.98
N GLN A 404 -10.05 -7.74 -24.29
CA GLN A 404 -8.89 -7.98 -23.42
C GLN A 404 -9.07 -7.30 -22.05
N LEU A 405 -9.53 -6.05 -22.01
CA LEU A 405 -9.79 -5.34 -20.76
C LEU A 405 -10.92 -5.98 -19.96
N ARG A 406 -12.03 -6.38 -20.62
CA ARG A 406 -13.15 -7.05 -19.95
C ARG A 406 -12.78 -8.41 -19.38
N THR A 407 -12.02 -9.21 -20.13
CA THR A 407 -11.67 -10.58 -19.75
C THR A 407 -10.61 -10.60 -18.65
N HIS A 408 -9.60 -9.74 -18.76
CA HIS A 408 -8.43 -9.81 -17.88
C HIS A 408 -8.41 -8.71 -16.80
N GLY A 409 -9.03 -7.55 -17.05
CA GLY A 409 -9.20 -6.47 -16.07
C GLY A 409 -7.91 -6.14 -15.30
N VAL A 410 -8.00 -6.19 -13.97
CA VAL A 410 -6.89 -5.91 -13.05
C VAL A 410 -5.67 -6.82 -13.29
N LYS A 411 -5.85 -8.04 -13.80
CA LYS A 411 -4.74 -8.97 -14.07
C LYS A 411 -3.79 -8.43 -15.14
N LEU A 412 -4.27 -7.63 -16.10
CA LEU A 412 -3.39 -7.00 -17.08
C LEU A 412 -2.33 -6.11 -16.44
N PHE A 413 -2.66 -5.48 -15.32
CA PHE A 413 -1.74 -4.60 -14.60
C PHE A 413 -0.92 -5.32 -13.52
N ARG A 414 -1.35 -6.49 -13.03
CA ARG A 414 -0.74 -7.19 -11.90
C ARG A 414 0.03 -8.44 -12.27
N ASP A 415 -0.55 -9.31 -13.10
CA ASP A 415 0.04 -10.60 -13.48
C ASP A 415 0.91 -10.44 -14.72
N GLN A 416 2.18 -10.13 -14.50
CA GLN A 416 3.16 -10.00 -15.57
C GLN A 416 4.04 -11.25 -15.74
N ALA A 417 3.66 -12.38 -15.16
CA ALA A 417 4.26 -13.65 -15.48
C ALA A 417 3.83 -14.05 -16.90
N ARG A 418 4.78 -13.89 -17.85
CA ARG A 418 4.82 -14.45 -19.22
C ARG A 418 3.52 -15.15 -19.67
N THR A 419 2.50 -14.42 -20.00
CA THR A 419 1.47 -14.93 -20.89
C THR A 419 1.72 -14.26 -22.24
N GLN A 420 2.44 -14.95 -23.10
CA GLN A 420 2.31 -14.72 -24.54
C GLN A 420 0.83 -14.97 -24.83
N ILE A 421 0.06 -13.90 -24.99
CA ILE A 421 -1.26 -13.99 -25.58
C ILE A 421 -0.97 -14.21 -27.06
N ILE A 422 -1.04 -15.48 -27.49
CA ILE A 422 -0.98 -15.86 -28.90
C ILE A 422 -2.24 -15.26 -29.55
N PRO A 423 -2.13 -14.40 -30.56
CA PRO A 423 -3.29 -13.96 -31.30
C PRO A 423 -3.91 -15.16 -32.00
N THR A 424 -5.16 -15.45 -31.68
CA THR A 424 -6.02 -16.33 -32.48
C THR A 424 -6.61 -15.57 -33.65
#